data_06840864ec85fbdecfbf946c1ccbf910
#
_entry.id   06840864ec85fbdecfbf946c1ccbf910
#
_cell.length_a   1.000
_cell.length_b   1.000
_cell.length_c   1.000
_cell.angle_alpha   90.00
_cell.angle_beta   90.00
_cell.angle_gamma   90.00
#
_symmetry.space_group_name_H-M   'P 1'
#
loop_
_entity.id
_entity.type
_entity.pdbx_description
1 polymer ?
#
loop_
_entity_poly.entity_id
_entity_poly.type
_entity_poly.pdbx_seq_one_letter_code
_entity_poly.pdbx_strand_id
1 'polypeptide(L)'
;YATSYIPTYGSAVTRNVEKVDGQENASSYNDSEGVLYIEFSALSDTRDNEFRFMISDGTNDERIQIGLQTSGNLYASVIEGNSAQASFNYTLPNPTQTHKVAIKYKANDCALWVDGVERGTDTSATMPSGLDVFDFYRTPNNNNYVEANVKQVLYFKTALSNEELAALTTI
;
A
#
# COMPACT_ATOMS: atom_id res chain seq x y z
N TYR A 1 7.08 8.86 20.44
CA TYR A 1 6.48 9.59 19.32
C TYR A 1 5.32 10.41 19.83
N ALA A 2 5.43 11.75 19.67
CA ALA A 2 4.40 12.68 20.13
C ALA A 2 3.23 12.69 19.13
N THR A 3 2.06 12.29 19.60
CA THR A 3 0.81 12.41 18.84
C THR A 3 0.18 13.78 19.03
N SER A 4 -0.78 14.17 18.21
CA SER A 4 -1.56 15.40 18.40
C SER A 4 -2.18 15.46 19.79
N TYR A 5 -2.18 16.64 20.40
CA TYR A 5 -2.73 16.86 21.73
C TYR A 5 -4.23 16.55 21.78
N ILE A 6 -4.64 15.77 22.78
CA ILE A 6 -6.04 15.51 23.09
C ILE A 6 -6.30 16.04 24.51
N PRO A 7 -7.18 17.04 24.69
CA PRO A 7 -7.50 17.55 26.03
C PRO A 7 -8.31 16.51 26.81
N THR A 8 -7.81 16.08 27.95
CA THR A 8 -8.43 15.01 28.76
C THR A 8 -9.40 15.55 29.82
N TYR A 9 -9.34 16.84 30.16
CA TYR A 9 -10.20 17.49 31.16
C TYR A 9 -10.38 16.70 32.47
N GLY A 10 -9.33 15.99 32.89
CA GLY A 10 -9.34 15.21 34.13
C GLY A 10 -9.90 13.77 34.00
N SER A 11 -10.26 13.33 32.83
CA SER A 11 -10.69 11.95 32.55
C SER A 11 -9.80 11.31 31.49
N ALA A 12 -9.59 9.99 31.56
CA ALA A 12 -8.89 9.28 30.51
C ALA A 12 -9.70 9.36 29.20
N VAL A 13 -9.04 9.75 28.10
CA VAL A 13 -9.64 9.81 26.77
C VAL A 13 -8.91 8.81 25.90
N THR A 14 -9.67 7.90 25.29
CA THR A 14 -9.15 6.97 24.27
C THR A 14 -9.10 7.70 22.94
N ARG A 15 -7.93 7.73 22.29
CA ARG A 15 -7.82 8.23 20.93
C ARG A 15 -8.48 7.25 19.98
N ASN A 16 -9.44 7.72 19.20
CA ASN A 16 -9.94 6.95 18.08
C ASN A 16 -8.87 6.83 17.00
N VAL A 17 -8.89 5.72 16.32
CA VAL A 17 -8.03 5.47 15.17
C VAL A 17 -8.37 6.44 14.06
N GLU A 18 -7.33 6.97 13.43
CA GLU A 18 -7.49 7.73 12.20
C GLU A 18 -7.87 6.75 11.09
N LYS A 19 -9.03 6.95 10.50
CA LYS A 19 -9.52 6.17 9.35
C LYS A 19 -9.69 7.11 8.18
N VAL A 20 -9.33 6.63 7.00
CA VAL A 20 -9.71 7.24 5.73
C VAL A 20 -10.97 6.51 5.28
N ASP A 21 -12.13 6.91 5.78
CA ASP A 21 -13.40 6.28 5.48
C ASP A 21 -14.28 7.21 4.62
N GLY A 22 -14.91 6.65 3.60
CA GLY A 22 -16.10 7.23 2.95
C GLY A 22 -15.84 8.38 1.97
N GLN A 23 -14.61 8.56 1.52
CA GLN A 23 -14.28 9.53 0.48
C GLN A 23 -14.09 8.88 -0.91
N GLU A 24 -13.99 7.57 -0.94
CA GLU A 24 -13.81 6.78 -2.15
C GLU A 24 -15.14 6.14 -2.57
N ASN A 25 -15.23 5.82 -3.84
CA ASN A 25 -16.30 5.03 -4.45
C ASN A 25 -15.75 4.32 -5.70
N ALA A 26 -16.52 3.40 -6.26
CA ALA A 26 -16.13 2.64 -7.44
C ALA A 26 -15.64 3.49 -8.63
N SER A 27 -16.02 4.78 -8.70
CA SER A 27 -15.51 5.67 -9.73
C SER A 27 -14.11 6.26 -9.42
N SER A 28 -13.61 6.10 -8.20
CA SER A 28 -12.30 6.60 -7.78
C SER A 28 -11.17 5.72 -8.30
N TYR A 29 -11.43 4.44 -8.48
CA TYR A 29 -10.44 3.45 -8.91
C TYR A 29 -10.75 2.89 -10.30
N ASN A 30 -9.75 2.25 -10.90
CA ASN A 30 -9.86 1.55 -12.18
C ASN A 30 -9.44 0.09 -11.98
N ASP A 31 -10.36 -0.83 -12.18
CA ASP A 31 -10.11 -2.26 -11.98
C ASP A 31 -9.13 -2.84 -13.00
N SER A 32 -9.06 -2.24 -14.20
CA SER A 32 -8.31 -2.80 -15.32
C SER A 32 -6.83 -2.47 -15.32
N GLU A 33 -6.45 -1.28 -14.82
CA GLU A 33 -5.07 -0.81 -14.78
C GLU A 33 -4.90 0.38 -13.83
N GLY A 34 -3.68 0.59 -13.35
CA GLY A 34 -3.34 1.75 -12.55
C GLY A 34 -1.98 1.63 -11.88
N VAL A 35 -1.71 2.60 -11.01
CA VAL A 35 -0.53 2.62 -10.14
C VAL A 35 -0.93 3.05 -8.74
N LEU A 36 -0.59 2.25 -7.74
CA LEU A 36 -0.58 2.66 -6.34
C LEU A 36 0.86 3.02 -5.97
N TYR A 37 1.06 4.27 -5.52
CA TYR A 37 2.35 4.78 -5.07
C TYR A 37 2.29 5.21 -3.62
N ILE A 38 3.36 4.95 -2.89
CA ILE A 38 3.50 5.32 -1.48
C ILE A 38 4.92 5.79 -1.21
N GLU A 39 5.04 6.91 -0.48
CA GLU A 39 6.29 7.35 0.14
C GLU A 39 6.16 7.21 1.66
N PHE A 40 7.01 6.36 2.26
CA PHE A 40 6.94 6.04 3.68
C PHE A 40 8.30 5.74 4.29
N SER A 41 8.35 5.74 5.62
CA SER A 41 9.43 5.14 6.42
C SER A 41 8.82 4.38 7.60
N ALA A 42 9.27 3.18 7.88
CA ALA A 42 8.85 2.45 9.08
C ALA A 42 9.30 3.18 10.34
N LEU A 43 8.54 3.08 11.44
CA LEU A 43 8.90 3.69 12.72
C LEU A 43 10.02 2.92 13.43
N SER A 44 10.20 1.64 13.12
CA SER A 44 11.21 0.76 13.72
C SER A 44 11.66 -0.32 12.74
N ASP A 45 12.88 -0.81 12.89
CA ASP A 45 13.38 -2.02 12.17
C ASP A 45 12.75 -3.30 12.71
N THR A 46 12.34 -3.29 14.00
CA THR A 46 11.62 -4.38 14.64
C THR A 46 10.18 -3.97 14.83
N ARG A 47 9.26 -4.74 14.29
CA ARG A 47 7.81 -4.51 14.35
C ARG A 47 7.11 -5.76 14.83
N ASP A 48 6.09 -5.57 15.64
CA ASP A 48 5.25 -6.67 16.11
C ASP A 48 4.25 -7.14 15.04
N ASN A 49 3.94 -6.24 14.10
CA ASN A 49 2.96 -6.49 13.06
C ASN A 49 3.45 -6.07 11.67
N GLU A 50 3.03 -6.79 10.66
CA GLU A 50 3.06 -6.30 9.27
C GLU A 50 2.00 -5.23 9.06
N PHE A 51 2.23 -4.33 8.12
CA PHE A 51 1.22 -3.37 7.69
C PHE A 51 1.08 -3.34 6.17
N ARG A 52 -0.05 -2.84 5.71
CA ARG A 52 -0.40 -2.75 4.29
C ARG A 52 -1.06 -1.43 3.96
N PHE A 53 -0.81 -1.02 2.75
CA PHE A 53 -1.57 -0.03 2.01
C PHE A 53 -2.27 -0.77 0.89
N MET A 54 -3.58 -0.66 0.79
CA MET A 54 -4.32 -1.43 -0.22
C MET A 54 -5.51 -0.69 -0.77
N ILE A 55 -5.81 -0.99 -2.02
CA ILE A 55 -7.08 -0.70 -2.67
C ILE A 55 -7.80 -2.03 -2.82
N SER A 56 -9.06 -2.13 -2.40
CA SER A 56 -9.83 -3.37 -2.38
C SER A 56 -11.31 -3.14 -2.68
N ASP A 57 -12.06 -4.23 -2.77
CA ASP A 57 -13.53 -4.25 -2.77
C ASP A 57 -14.14 -4.27 -1.35
N GLY A 58 -13.34 -3.96 -0.32
CA GLY A 58 -13.72 -4.09 1.10
C GLY A 58 -13.56 -5.50 1.65
N THR A 59 -13.07 -6.46 0.85
CA THR A 59 -12.78 -7.84 1.24
C THR A 59 -11.31 -8.20 1.05
N ASN A 60 -10.96 -9.47 1.30
CA ASN A 60 -9.63 -10.00 1.00
C ASN A 60 -9.52 -10.60 -0.41
N ASP A 61 -10.62 -10.65 -1.16
CA ASP A 61 -10.68 -11.41 -2.39
C ASP A 61 -10.15 -10.59 -3.59
N GLU A 62 -10.43 -9.28 -3.59
CA GLU A 62 -10.10 -8.38 -4.69
C GLU A 62 -9.28 -7.20 -4.16
N ARG A 63 -7.97 -7.14 -4.47
CA ARG A 63 -7.13 -6.04 -3.98
C ARG A 63 -5.81 -5.85 -4.71
N ILE A 64 -5.32 -4.61 -4.65
CA ILE A 64 -3.95 -4.21 -4.96
C ILE A 64 -3.31 -3.77 -3.64
N GLN A 65 -2.14 -4.30 -3.29
CA GLN A 65 -1.52 -3.97 -2.01
C GLN A 65 -0.01 -3.78 -2.09
N ILE A 66 0.49 -2.91 -1.23
CA ILE A 66 1.90 -2.77 -0.85
C ILE A 66 1.98 -2.95 0.65
N GLY A 67 2.87 -3.79 1.15
CA GLY A 67 3.01 -4.04 2.57
C GLY A 67 4.45 -4.23 3.00
N LEU A 68 4.67 -4.12 4.30
CA LEU A 68 5.95 -4.37 4.94
C LEU A 68 5.77 -5.41 6.04
N GLN A 69 6.48 -6.53 5.92
CA GLN A 69 6.49 -7.60 6.90
C GLN A 69 7.33 -7.23 8.12
N THR A 70 7.14 -7.92 9.23
CA THR A 70 7.93 -7.75 10.47
C THR A 70 9.43 -7.96 10.24
N SER A 71 9.79 -8.78 9.25
CA SER A 71 11.18 -9.05 8.83
C SER A 71 11.83 -7.91 8.04
N GLY A 72 11.10 -6.82 7.71
CA GLY A 72 11.59 -5.76 6.82
C GLY A 72 11.42 -6.06 5.33
N ASN A 73 10.83 -7.18 4.96
CA ASN A 73 10.53 -7.49 3.57
C ASN A 73 9.32 -6.69 3.09
N LEU A 74 9.55 -5.85 2.10
CA LEU A 74 8.50 -5.23 1.30
C LEU A 74 7.87 -6.31 0.41
N TYR A 75 6.55 -6.32 0.36
CA TYR A 75 5.83 -7.11 -0.62
C TYR A 75 4.78 -6.26 -1.32
N ALA A 76 4.49 -6.58 -2.56
CA ALA A 76 3.39 -5.99 -3.31
C ALA A 76 2.68 -7.09 -4.10
N SER A 77 1.37 -7.00 -4.20
CA SER A 77 0.61 -8.02 -4.92
C SER A 77 -0.69 -7.49 -5.51
N VAL A 78 -1.10 -8.17 -6.57
CA VAL A 78 -2.41 -8.09 -7.21
C VAL A 78 -3.15 -9.38 -6.87
N ILE A 79 -4.31 -9.27 -6.25
CA ILE A 79 -5.14 -10.40 -5.80
C ILE A 79 -6.48 -10.34 -6.50
N GLU A 80 -6.89 -11.44 -7.09
CA GLU A 80 -8.20 -11.68 -7.69
C GLU A 80 -8.76 -13.01 -7.19
N GLY A 81 -9.99 -13.04 -6.73
CA GLY A 81 -10.63 -14.25 -6.20
C GLY A 81 -9.85 -14.87 -5.04
N ASN A 82 -9.27 -14.05 -4.16
CA ASN A 82 -8.40 -14.47 -3.05
C ASN A 82 -7.13 -15.24 -3.49
N SER A 83 -6.73 -15.11 -4.75
CA SER A 83 -5.51 -15.73 -5.31
C SER A 83 -4.57 -14.66 -5.83
N ALA A 84 -3.27 -14.80 -5.53
CA ALA A 84 -2.26 -13.88 -6.04
C ALA A 84 -2.09 -14.07 -7.56
N GLN A 85 -2.37 -13.02 -8.32
CA GLN A 85 -2.16 -12.97 -9.76
C GLN A 85 -0.76 -12.44 -10.08
N ALA A 86 -0.28 -11.45 -9.33
CA ALA A 86 1.11 -11.02 -9.32
C ALA A 86 1.58 -10.89 -7.86
N SER A 87 2.84 -11.27 -7.59
CA SER A 87 3.41 -11.21 -6.25
C SER A 87 4.90 -10.86 -6.32
N PHE A 88 5.27 -9.78 -5.64
CA PHE A 88 6.63 -9.26 -5.59
C PHE A 88 7.12 -9.21 -4.15
N ASN A 89 8.39 -9.55 -3.94
CA ASN A 89 9.06 -9.43 -2.64
C ASN A 89 10.40 -8.74 -2.83
N TYR A 90 10.70 -7.79 -1.95
CA TYR A 90 11.97 -7.06 -1.96
C TYR A 90 12.39 -6.73 -0.53
N THR A 91 13.62 -7.08 -0.14
CA THR A 91 14.15 -6.73 1.18
C THR A 91 14.63 -5.28 1.16
N LEU A 92 13.97 -4.40 1.91
CA LEU A 92 14.42 -3.01 2.09
C LEU A 92 15.72 -2.99 2.90
N PRO A 93 16.78 -2.34 2.40
CA PRO A 93 18.07 -2.28 3.11
C PRO A 93 17.99 -1.63 4.49
N ASN A 94 17.14 -0.62 4.64
CA ASN A 94 16.90 0.11 5.89
C ASN A 94 15.46 0.62 5.93
N PRO A 95 14.51 -0.16 6.46
CA PRO A 95 13.09 0.18 6.42
C PRO A 95 12.74 1.50 7.15
N THR A 96 13.59 1.99 8.06
CA THR A 96 13.37 3.25 8.79
C THR A 96 13.76 4.49 8.00
N GLN A 97 14.47 4.33 6.89
CA GLN A 97 14.66 5.41 5.92
C GLN A 97 13.43 5.58 5.04
N THR A 98 13.34 6.74 4.40
CA THR A 98 12.26 6.98 3.45
C THR A 98 12.47 6.16 2.19
N HIS A 99 11.42 5.45 1.79
CA HIS A 99 11.35 4.71 0.54
C HIS A 99 10.16 5.18 -0.29
N LYS A 100 10.34 5.16 -1.61
CA LYS A 100 9.30 5.43 -2.59
C LYS A 100 8.99 4.15 -3.35
N VAL A 101 7.76 3.69 -3.22
CA VAL A 101 7.31 2.40 -3.76
C VAL A 101 6.11 2.60 -4.66
N ALA A 102 6.11 1.94 -5.80
CA ALA A 102 4.97 1.90 -6.72
C ALA A 102 4.71 0.47 -7.20
N ILE A 103 3.45 0.05 -7.15
CA ILE A 103 2.97 -1.12 -7.87
C ILE A 103 2.15 -0.66 -9.08
N LYS A 104 2.63 -1.00 -10.27
CA LYS A 104 1.85 -0.92 -11.51
C LYS A 104 1.05 -2.20 -11.64
N TYR A 105 -0.23 -2.09 -11.93
CA TYR A 105 -1.10 -3.20 -12.25
C TYR A 105 -1.83 -2.95 -13.57
N LYS A 106 -1.79 -3.93 -14.43
CA LYS A 106 -2.48 -4.03 -15.70
C LYS A 106 -2.44 -5.48 -16.15
N ALA A 107 -3.47 -5.96 -16.82
CA ALA A 107 -3.48 -7.34 -17.31
C ALA A 107 -2.21 -7.65 -18.12
N ASN A 108 -1.48 -8.68 -17.69
CA ASN A 108 -0.23 -9.14 -18.27
C ASN A 108 0.92 -8.09 -18.27
N ASP A 109 0.82 -7.03 -17.43
CA ASP A 109 1.83 -5.98 -17.33
C ASP A 109 1.86 -5.39 -15.90
N CYS A 110 2.25 -6.20 -14.93
CA CYS A 110 2.44 -5.77 -13.55
C CYS A 110 3.93 -5.55 -13.24
N ALA A 111 4.24 -4.54 -12.41
CA ALA A 111 5.61 -4.26 -12.00
C ALA A 111 5.68 -3.64 -10.61
N LEU A 112 6.73 -3.99 -9.86
CA LEU A 112 7.12 -3.33 -8.61
C LEU A 112 8.32 -2.42 -8.84
N TRP A 113 8.20 -1.16 -8.44
CA TRP A 113 9.26 -0.17 -8.47
C TRP A 113 9.58 0.31 -7.05
N VAL A 114 10.86 0.34 -6.70
CA VAL A 114 11.34 0.80 -5.39
C VAL A 114 12.59 1.66 -5.60
N ASP A 115 12.52 2.91 -5.11
CA ASP A 115 13.64 3.86 -5.10
C ASP A 115 14.27 4.04 -6.50
N GLY A 116 13.44 4.27 -7.52
CA GLY A 116 13.84 4.49 -8.91
C GLY A 116 14.20 3.23 -9.70
N VAL A 117 14.09 2.03 -9.11
CA VAL A 117 14.51 0.78 -9.73
C VAL A 117 13.36 -0.23 -9.81
N GLU A 118 13.18 -0.83 -10.99
CA GLU A 118 12.28 -1.97 -11.17
C GLU A 118 12.80 -3.18 -10.39
N ARG A 119 11.97 -3.76 -9.52
CA ARG A 119 12.31 -4.89 -8.67
C ARG A 119 11.65 -6.20 -9.08
N GLY A 120 10.68 -6.14 -9.95
CA GLY A 120 10.03 -7.33 -10.49
C GLY A 120 8.91 -6.98 -11.46
N THR A 121 8.63 -7.91 -12.37
CA THR A 121 7.56 -7.83 -13.35
C THR A 121 6.75 -9.12 -13.39
N ASP A 122 5.47 -9.04 -13.77
CA ASP A 122 4.64 -10.20 -14.08
C ASP A 122 3.84 -9.91 -15.36
N THR A 123 3.88 -10.85 -16.29
CA THR A 123 3.27 -10.73 -17.61
C THR A 123 2.10 -11.70 -17.83
N SER A 124 1.56 -12.26 -16.75
CA SER A 124 0.48 -13.27 -16.81
C SER A 124 -0.70 -12.97 -15.87
N ALA A 125 -0.69 -11.82 -15.19
CA ALA A 125 -1.66 -11.47 -14.18
C ALA A 125 -3.04 -11.10 -14.78
N THR A 126 -4.11 -11.58 -14.15
CA THR A 126 -5.47 -11.05 -14.28
C THR A 126 -5.71 -9.96 -13.22
N MET A 127 -6.78 -9.18 -13.40
CA MET A 127 -7.01 -7.97 -12.58
C MET A 127 -8.22 -8.15 -11.66
N PRO A 128 -8.15 -7.58 -10.44
CA PRO A 128 -9.28 -7.57 -9.52
C PRO A 128 -10.45 -6.74 -10.07
N SER A 129 -11.62 -6.91 -9.47
CA SER A 129 -12.81 -6.17 -9.83
C SER A 129 -13.49 -5.54 -8.61
N GLY A 130 -14.23 -4.45 -8.81
CA GLY A 130 -15.00 -3.82 -7.75
C GLY A 130 -14.18 -3.01 -6.74
N LEU A 131 -13.00 -2.54 -7.13
CA LEU A 131 -12.14 -1.73 -6.26
C LEU A 131 -12.84 -0.40 -5.90
N ASP A 132 -13.13 -0.19 -4.62
CA ASP A 132 -13.85 0.99 -4.11
C ASP A 132 -13.37 1.53 -2.77
N VAL A 133 -12.48 0.82 -2.06
CA VAL A 133 -11.97 1.18 -0.73
C VAL A 133 -10.45 1.30 -0.73
N PHE A 134 -9.93 2.35 -0.08
CA PHE A 134 -8.51 2.47 0.26
C PHE A 134 -8.31 2.30 1.77
N ASP A 135 -7.44 1.38 2.15
CA ASP A 135 -7.18 1.03 3.54
C ASP A 135 -5.70 1.05 3.92
N PHE A 136 -5.46 1.44 5.19
CA PHE A 136 -4.17 1.35 5.88
C PHE A 136 -4.18 0.22 6.92
N TYR A 137 -4.47 -1.02 6.51
CA TYR A 137 -4.64 -2.14 7.42
C TYR A 137 -3.77 -3.35 7.09
N ARG A 138 -3.70 -4.29 8.00
CA ARG A 138 -3.16 -5.61 7.72
C ARG A 138 -4.11 -6.45 6.87
N THR A 139 -5.40 -6.40 7.18
CA THR A 139 -6.47 -7.05 6.41
C THR A 139 -7.75 -6.25 6.65
N PRO A 140 -8.72 -6.23 5.73
CA PRO A 140 -10.07 -5.76 6.05
C PRO A 140 -10.56 -6.46 7.32
N ASN A 141 -11.06 -5.72 8.28
CA ASN A 141 -11.51 -6.20 9.60
C ASN A 141 -10.42 -6.55 10.64
N ASN A 142 -9.15 -6.22 10.42
CA ASN A 142 -8.11 -6.41 11.44
C ASN A 142 -7.59 -5.06 11.97
N ASN A 143 -7.51 -4.93 13.30
CA ASN A 143 -7.13 -3.70 14.01
C ASN A 143 -5.61 -3.41 14.03
N ASN A 144 -4.82 -4.00 13.17
CA ASN A 144 -3.39 -3.75 13.10
C ASN A 144 -3.11 -2.53 12.19
N TYR A 145 -2.63 -1.47 12.80
CA TYR A 145 -2.40 -0.18 12.15
C TYR A 145 -1.03 -0.12 11.49
N VAL A 146 -0.90 0.78 10.51
CA VAL A 146 0.37 1.08 9.86
C VAL A 146 1.31 1.74 10.86
N GLU A 147 2.43 1.09 11.17
CA GLU A 147 3.52 1.61 12.00
C GLU A 147 4.58 2.28 11.11
N ALA A 148 4.18 3.35 10.43
CA ALA A 148 5.03 4.09 9.50
C ALA A 148 4.73 5.59 9.51
N ASN A 149 5.72 6.39 9.15
CA ASN A 149 5.51 7.76 8.71
C ASN A 149 5.18 7.72 7.21
N VAL A 150 3.95 8.00 6.86
CA VAL A 150 3.50 8.11 5.47
C VAL A 150 3.62 9.57 5.05
N LYS A 151 4.42 9.85 4.03
CA LYS A 151 4.61 11.20 3.49
C LYS A 151 3.68 11.49 2.34
N GLN A 152 3.45 10.50 1.50
CA GLN A 152 2.61 10.65 0.32
C GLN A 152 1.97 9.32 -0.08
N VAL A 153 0.73 9.38 -0.53
CA VAL A 153 0.03 8.33 -1.24
C VAL A 153 -0.53 8.92 -2.51
N LEU A 154 -0.27 8.28 -3.64
CA LEU A 154 -0.83 8.65 -4.94
C LEU A 154 -1.46 7.43 -5.60
N TYR A 155 -2.54 7.69 -6.31
CA TYR A 155 -3.16 6.70 -7.16
C TYR A 155 -3.35 7.26 -8.57
N PHE A 156 -2.93 6.49 -9.56
CA PHE A 156 -3.11 6.81 -10.98
C PHE A 156 -4.07 5.78 -11.59
N LYS A 157 -5.09 6.26 -12.30
CA LYS A 157 -6.10 5.40 -12.94
C LYS A 157 -5.61 4.70 -14.21
N THR A 158 -4.42 5.05 -14.67
CA THR A 158 -3.77 4.45 -15.84
C THR A 158 -2.40 3.93 -15.46
N ALA A 159 -1.99 2.84 -16.08
CA ALA A 159 -0.63 2.33 -15.94
C ALA A 159 0.36 3.38 -16.49
N LEU A 160 1.39 3.69 -15.71
CA LEU A 160 2.48 4.58 -16.11
C LEU A 160 3.55 3.81 -16.89
N SER A 161 4.29 4.52 -17.73
CA SER A 161 5.47 3.97 -18.41
C SER A 161 6.61 3.67 -17.41
N ASN A 162 7.58 2.87 -17.82
CA ASN A 162 8.73 2.55 -16.97
C ASN A 162 9.57 3.79 -16.63
N GLU A 163 9.69 4.75 -17.57
CA GLU A 163 10.37 6.01 -17.35
C GLU A 163 9.65 6.88 -16.32
N GLU A 164 8.31 6.93 -16.39
CA GLU A 164 7.49 7.67 -15.42
C GLU A 164 7.55 7.02 -14.03
N LEU A 165 7.53 5.68 -13.95
CA LEU A 165 7.65 4.95 -12.68
C LEU A 165 9.04 5.13 -12.06
N ALA A 166 10.12 5.09 -12.87
CA ALA A 166 11.46 5.38 -12.41
C ALA A 166 11.55 6.81 -11.84
N ALA A 167 11.04 7.80 -12.57
CA ALA A 167 11.03 9.21 -12.13
C ALA A 167 10.19 9.41 -10.87
N LEU A 168 8.99 8.80 -10.79
CA LEU A 168 8.07 8.89 -9.66
C LEU A 168 8.71 8.33 -8.37
N THR A 169 9.44 7.23 -8.48
CA THR A 169 10.03 6.53 -7.35
C THR A 169 11.47 6.93 -7.04
N THR A 170 12.12 7.79 -7.81
CA THR A 170 13.48 8.28 -7.52
C THR A 170 13.50 9.09 -6.21
N ILE A 171 14.44 8.75 -5.30
CA ILE A 171 14.68 9.43 -4.02
C ILE A 171 15.46 10.73 -4.26
#